data_811f7837537ba61e98227ffdea6b734c
#
_entry.id   811f7837537ba61e98227ffdea6b734c
#
_cell.length_a   1.000
_cell.length_b   1.000
_cell.length_c   1.000
_cell.angle_alpha   90.00
_cell.angle_beta   90.00
_cell.angle_gamma   90.00
#
_symmetry.space_group_name_H-M   'P 1'
#
loop_
_entity.id
_entity.type
_entity.pdbx_description
1 polymer ?
#
loop_
_entity_poly.entity_id
_entity_poly.type
_entity_poly.pdbx_seq_one_letter_code
_entity_poly.pdbx_strand_id
1 'polypeptide(L)'
;MRTPKEKNSRSRSWEDDPRPRYWWHRLPGMNFVPPVYSELTDEEWAILREWYDETDRTGVGAIGECVVPMISFLHGFMMGNRARRIVQLGTCSGYSAILIGFMLRRMNAPRGLYSLDMSAEMCAISHRWIARAGLDDFVAIVELNSTDPNGLQLAREYLGGAPELIIVDSSHEYRATLTELDLWYPALIAGGLIVLHDVSRFAADFDVTKAGGVRRAFDEWRRAHPEVETFCLNGESQTMDLPRPLYKDACGLGLIHKPGIPAGSE
;
A
#
# COMPACT_ATOMS: atom_id res chain seq x y z
N MET A 1 -25.67 -43.78 -9.35
CA MET A 1 -25.48 -43.25 -7.98
C MET A 1 -24.20 -42.43 -7.95
N ARG A 2 -24.31 -41.09 -7.89
CA ARG A 2 -23.16 -40.22 -7.76
C ARG A 2 -22.90 -40.01 -6.26
N THR A 3 -21.74 -40.40 -5.78
CA THR A 3 -21.27 -40.12 -4.41
C THR A 3 -21.28 -38.62 -4.13
N PRO A 4 -21.72 -38.17 -2.96
CA PRO A 4 -21.66 -36.77 -2.59
C PRO A 4 -20.18 -36.34 -2.55
N LYS A 5 -19.82 -35.31 -3.31
CA LYS A 5 -18.55 -34.61 -3.10
C LYS A 5 -18.55 -34.08 -1.67
N GLU A 6 -17.67 -34.62 -0.85
CA GLU A 6 -17.32 -34.03 0.44
C GLU A 6 -17.01 -32.54 0.20
N LYS A 7 -17.86 -31.71 0.73
CA LYS A 7 -17.57 -30.27 0.90
C LYS A 7 -16.45 -30.16 1.93
N ASN A 8 -15.23 -30.20 1.45
CA ASN A 8 -14.08 -29.76 2.21
C ASN A 8 -14.10 -28.22 2.25
N SER A 9 -15.16 -27.65 2.81
CA SER A 9 -15.19 -26.25 3.21
C SER A 9 -14.72 -26.20 4.64
N ARG A 10 -13.40 -26.17 4.87
CA ARG A 10 -12.91 -25.43 6.02
C ARG A 10 -13.36 -23.99 5.80
N SER A 11 -14.47 -23.60 6.46
CA SER A 11 -14.82 -22.18 6.54
C SER A 11 -13.59 -21.51 7.14
N ARG A 12 -12.95 -20.65 6.36
CA ARG A 12 -11.82 -19.90 6.90
C ARG A 12 -12.40 -19.00 7.97
N SER A 13 -11.80 -18.99 9.16
CA SER A 13 -12.34 -18.29 10.34
C SER A 13 -12.56 -16.78 10.14
N TRP A 14 -11.98 -16.19 9.10
CA TRP A 14 -12.15 -14.79 8.72
C TRP A 14 -13.44 -14.52 7.92
N GLU A 15 -14.06 -15.54 7.28
CA GLU A 15 -15.33 -15.38 6.56
C GLU A 15 -16.48 -14.98 7.49
N ASP A 16 -16.37 -15.36 8.78
CA ASP A 16 -17.36 -15.09 9.80
C ASP A 16 -17.00 -13.88 10.69
N ASP A 17 -15.89 -13.19 10.41
CA ASP A 17 -15.43 -12.08 11.25
C ASP A 17 -16.28 -10.82 11.00
N PRO A 18 -17.03 -10.34 12.02
CA PRO A 18 -17.95 -9.21 11.86
C PRO A 18 -17.26 -7.84 11.87
N ARG A 19 -15.93 -7.77 11.94
CA ARG A 19 -15.21 -6.51 12.09
C ARG A 19 -15.46 -5.55 10.93
N PRO A 20 -15.67 -4.25 11.23
CA PRO A 20 -15.95 -3.24 10.20
C PRO A 20 -14.82 -3.03 9.19
N ARG A 21 -13.58 -3.45 9.51
CA ARG A 21 -12.41 -3.35 8.63
C ARG A 21 -12.53 -4.21 7.38
N TYR A 22 -13.33 -5.28 7.42
CA TYR A 22 -13.59 -6.12 6.26
C TYR A 22 -14.80 -5.56 5.51
N TRP A 23 -14.57 -4.65 4.58
CA TRP A 23 -15.64 -3.96 3.83
C TRP A 23 -16.57 -4.91 3.06
N TRP A 24 -16.11 -6.09 2.65
CA TRP A 24 -16.94 -7.08 1.96
C TRP A 24 -18.06 -7.65 2.84
N HIS A 25 -17.91 -7.65 4.15
CA HIS A 25 -18.98 -8.02 5.06
C HIS A 25 -20.13 -7.01 5.11
N ARG A 26 -19.89 -5.80 4.63
CA ARG A 26 -20.89 -4.72 4.62
C ARG A 26 -21.77 -4.73 3.37
N LEU A 27 -21.42 -5.52 2.36
CA LEU A 27 -22.17 -5.60 1.10
C LEU A 27 -23.07 -6.84 1.09
N PRO A 28 -24.40 -6.69 1.25
CA PRO A 28 -25.31 -7.83 1.25
C PRO A 28 -25.15 -8.69 -0.01
N GLY A 29 -25.02 -10.00 0.16
CA GLY A 29 -24.88 -10.95 -0.94
C GLY A 29 -23.49 -11.04 -1.55
N MET A 30 -22.49 -10.40 -0.97
CA MET A 30 -21.09 -10.52 -1.40
C MET A 30 -20.44 -11.74 -0.75
N ASN A 31 -20.23 -12.79 -1.57
CA ASN A 31 -19.47 -13.98 -1.15
C ASN A 31 -18.03 -13.97 -1.68
N PHE A 32 -17.56 -12.83 -2.18
CA PHE A 32 -16.25 -12.69 -2.78
C PHE A 32 -15.27 -12.03 -1.80
N VAL A 33 -14.11 -12.64 -1.66
CA VAL A 33 -12.99 -12.10 -0.89
C VAL A 33 -11.87 -11.75 -1.86
N PRO A 34 -11.32 -10.52 -1.79
CA PRO A 34 -10.22 -10.12 -2.64
C PRO A 34 -9.04 -11.10 -2.56
N PRO A 35 -8.37 -11.40 -3.69
CA PRO A 35 -7.26 -12.35 -3.73
C PRO A 35 -6.16 -12.10 -2.70
N VAL A 36 -5.86 -10.85 -2.40
CA VAL A 36 -4.89 -10.48 -1.36
C VAL A 36 -5.15 -11.16 -0.01
N TYR A 37 -6.41 -11.49 0.30
CA TYR A 37 -6.78 -12.20 1.53
C TYR A 37 -7.10 -13.68 1.27
N SER A 38 -7.77 -13.99 0.17
CA SER A 38 -8.17 -15.38 -0.11
C SER A 38 -6.99 -16.30 -0.41
N GLU A 39 -5.85 -15.73 -0.80
CA GLU A 39 -4.59 -16.45 -1.02
C GLU A 39 -3.76 -16.65 0.25
N LEU A 40 -4.12 -16.01 1.36
CA LEU A 40 -3.41 -16.19 2.62
C LEU A 40 -3.53 -17.65 3.11
N THR A 41 -2.41 -18.20 3.58
CA THR A 41 -2.43 -19.48 4.31
C THR A 41 -3.13 -19.31 5.66
N ASP A 42 -3.52 -20.40 6.29
CA ASP A 42 -4.13 -20.33 7.62
C ASP A 42 -3.21 -19.64 8.65
N GLU A 43 -1.88 -19.84 8.53
CA GLU A 43 -0.88 -19.20 9.38
C GLU A 43 -0.77 -17.70 9.11
N GLU A 44 -0.70 -17.30 7.82
CA GLU A 44 -0.66 -15.89 7.43
C GLU A 44 -1.92 -15.16 7.87
N TRP A 45 -3.07 -15.83 7.74
CA TRP A 45 -4.33 -15.26 8.21
C TRP A 45 -4.35 -15.13 9.74
N ALA A 46 -3.85 -16.12 10.48
CA ALA A 46 -3.77 -16.04 11.94
C ALA A 46 -2.93 -14.83 12.38
N ILE A 47 -1.79 -14.59 11.74
CA ILE A 47 -0.92 -13.42 12.00
C ILE A 47 -1.67 -12.11 11.74
N LEU A 48 -2.36 -12.02 10.60
CA LEU A 48 -3.11 -10.80 10.26
C LEU A 48 -4.24 -10.55 11.26
N ARG A 49 -4.91 -11.60 11.73
CA ARG A 49 -5.93 -11.48 12.80
C ARG A 49 -5.33 -11.02 14.12
N GLU A 50 -4.19 -11.57 14.53
CA GLU A 50 -3.48 -11.11 15.72
C GLU A 50 -3.12 -9.62 15.61
N TRP A 51 -2.68 -9.18 14.42
CA TRP A 51 -2.43 -7.76 14.15
C TRP A 51 -3.70 -6.92 14.31
N TYR A 52 -4.84 -7.35 13.74
CA TYR A 52 -6.12 -6.66 13.91
C TYR A 52 -6.55 -6.63 15.39
N ASP A 53 -6.44 -7.74 16.10
CA ASP A 53 -6.82 -7.83 17.51
C ASP A 53 -5.98 -6.88 18.38
N GLU A 54 -4.70 -6.75 18.10
CA GLU A 54 -3.82 -5.84 18.82
C GLU A 54 -4.15 -4.37 18.50
N THR A 55 -4.27 -4.02 17.22
CA THR A 55 -4.56 -2.64 16.81
C THR A 55 -5.97 -2.19 17.24
N ASP A 56 -6.96 -3.07 17.21
CA ASP A 56 -8.29 -2.79 17.75
C ASP A 56 -8.26 -2.54 19.26
N ARG A 57 -7.48 -3.34 19.99
CA ARG A 57 -7.36 -3.22 21.45
C ARG A 57 -6.58 -1.99 21.90
N THR A 58 -5.52 -1.63 21.17
CA THR A 58 -4.63 -0.52 21.55
C THR A 58 -5.05 0.81 20.93
N GLY A 59 -5.82 0.79 19.83
CA GLY A 59 -6.11 1.96 19.02
C GLY A 59 -4.91 2.46 18.19
N VAL A 60 -3.74 1.82 18.33
CA VAL A 60 -2.52 2.21 17.64
C VAL A 60 -2.53 1.68 16.21
N GLY A 61 -2.42 2.58 15.24
CA GLY A 61 -2.43 2.24 13.82
C GLY A 61 -3.81 1.83 13.27
N ALA A 62 -4.86 1.94 14.08
CA ALA A 62 -6.23 1.68 13.63
C ALA A 62 -6.74 2.73 12.64
N ILE A 63 -6.15 3.93 12.67
CA ILE A 63 -6.36 5.01 11.73
C ILE A 63 -5.09 5.10 10.89
N GLY A 64 -5.19 5.06 9.56
CA GLY A 64 -4.04 5.13 8.66
C GLY A 64 -3.60 3.78 8.07
N GLU A 65 -4.38 2.71 8.27
CA GLU A 65 -4.14 1.48 7.52
C GLU A 65 -4.52 1.65 6.05
N CYS A 66 -3.69 1.08 5.17
CA CYS A 66 -4.01 0.98 3.75
C CYS A 66 -5.35 0.23 3.57
N VAL A 67 -6.31 0.88 2.91
CA VAL A 67 -7.65 0.32 2.73
C VAL A 67 -7.68 -0.86 1.75
N VAL A 68 -8.69 -1.72 1.89
CA VAL A 68 -8.86 -2.92 1.06
C VAL A 68 -8.78 -2.66 -0.46
N PRO A 69 -9.40 -1.61 -1.02
CA PRO A 69 -9.27 -1.32 -2.45
C PRO A 69 -7.83 -1.04 -2.88
N MET A 70 -7.06 -0.27 -2.10
CA MET A 70 -5.67 0.04 -2.42
C MET A 70 -4.78 -1.20 -2.34
N ILE A 71 -4.86 -1.97 -1.26
CA ILE A 71 -4.03 -3.19 -1.14
C ILE A 71 -4.41 -4.25 -2.19
N SER A 72 -5.68 -4.30 -2.61
CA SER A 72 -6.12 -5.19 -3.70
C SER A 72 -5.56 -4.74 -5.05
N PHE A 73 -5.49 -3.43 -5.30
CA PHE A 73 -4.82 -2.88 -6.48
C PHE A 73 -3.33 -3.24 -6.48
N LEU A 74 -2.63 -3.00 -5.37
CA LEU A 74 -1.22 -3.34 -5.21
C LEU A 74 -0.98 -4.83 -5.42
N HIS A 75 -1.82 -5.70 -4.86
CA HIS A 75 -1.74 -7.14 -5.07
C HIS A 75 -1.83 -7.51 -6.55
N GLY A 76 -2.86 -7.05 -7.25
CA GLY A 76 -3.04 -7.35 -8.67
C GLY A 76 -1.89 -6.82 -9.53
N PHE A 77 -1.42 -5.60 -9.25
CA PHE A 77 -0.31 -5.00 -9.96
C PHE A 77 1.00 -5.75 -9.72
N MET A 78 1.36 -6.00 -8.45
CA MET A 78 2.61 -6.67 -8.09
C MET A 78 2.67 -8.10 -8.63
N MET A 79 1.62 -8.91 -8.37
CA MET A 79 1.59 -10.31 -8.78
C MET A 79 1.52 -10.46 -10.30
N GLY A 80 0.72 -9.62 -10.98
CA GLY A 80 0.56 -9.65 -12.44
C GLY A 80 1.79 -9.19 -13.21
N ASN A 81 2.56 -8.24 -12.66
CA ASN A 81 3.76 -7.66 -13.31
C ASN A 81 5.07 -8.17 -12.69
N ARG A 82 5.02 -8.99 -11.64
CA ARG A 82 6.18 -9.48 -10.89
C ARG A 82 7.06 -8.34 -10.35
N ALA A 83 6.43 -7.24 -9.87
CA ALA A 83 7.17 -6.15 -9.25
C ALA A 83 7.80 -6.63 -7.94
N ARG A 84 9.12 -6.47 -7.80
CA ARG A 84 9.92 -7.08 -6.71
C ARG A 84 10.71 -6.07 -5.91
N ARG A 85 10.94 -4.86 -6.43
CA ARG A 85 11.69 -3.80 -5.78
C ARG A 85 10.75 -2.66 -5.46
N ILE A 86 10.31 -2.63 -4.21
CA ILE A 86 9.25 -1.74 -3.76
C ILE A 86 9.79 -0.84 -2.66
N VAL A 87 9.49 0.46 -2.78
CA VAL A 87 9.67 1.42 -1.69
C VAL A 87 8.29 1.83 -1.20
N GLN A 88 8.13 1.87 0.11
CA GLN A 88 6.92 2.39 0.75
C GLN A 88 7.31 3.57 1.67
N LEU A 89 6.68 4.70 1.44
CA LEU A 89 6.80 5.92 2.24
C LEU A 89 5.57 6.00 3.16
N GLY A 90 5.81 5.79 4.46
CA GLY A 90 4.77 5.60 5.47
C GLY A 90 4.47 4.11 5.71
N THR A 91 4.96 3.59 6.83
CA THR A 91 4.76 2.19 7.23
C THR A 91 3.57 2.05 8.18
N CYS A 92 3.35 3.07 9.02
CA CYS A 92 2.40 3.03 10.13
C CYS A 92 2.61 1.76 10.98
N SER A 93 1.55 1.06 11.35
CA SER A 93 1.61 -0.17 12.17
C SER A 93 1.97 -1.45 11.40
N GLY A 94 2.34 -1.34 10.10
CA GLY A 94 2.87 -2.44 9.31
C GLY A 94 1.85 -3.26 8.53
N TYR A 95 0.58 -2.89 8.48
CA TYR A 95 -0.46 -3.65 7.76
C TYR A 95 -0.12 -3.95 6.30
N SER A 96 0.14 -2.91 5.52
CA SER A 96 0.52 -3.05 4.11
C SER A 96 1.85 -3.77 3.95
N ALA A 97 2.83 -3.51 4.82
CA ALA A 97 4.14 -4.15 4.79
C ALA A 97 4.04 -5.67 5.02
N ILE A 98 3.16 -6.14 5.94
CA ILE A 98 2.89 -7.57 6.15
C ILE A 98 2.32 -8.21 4.89
N LEU A 99 1.28 -7.62 4.29
CA LEU A 99 0.63 -8.16 3.09
C LEU A 99 1.55 -8.15 1.87
N ILE A 100 2.31 -7.07 1.66
CA ILE A 100 3.33 -7.00 0.61
C ILE A 100 4.42 -8.04 0.85
N GLY A 101 4.86 -8.21 2.09
CA GLY A 101 5.83 -9.23 2.47
C GLY A 101 5.36 -10.65 2.12
N PHE A 102 4.09 -10.97 2.35
CA PHE A 102 3.52 -12.26 1.92
C PHE A 102 3.53 -12.42 0.40
N MET A 103 3.21 -11.37 -0.38
CA MET A 103 3.32 -11.39 -1.84
C MET A 103 4.75 -11.63 -2.30
N LEU A 104 5.72 -10.93 -1.71
CA LEU A 104 7.15 -11.08 -2.01
C LEU A 104 7.66 -12.48 -1.69
N ARG A 105 7.22 -13.07 -0.57
CA ARG A 105 7.53 -14.45 -0.21
C ARG A 105 7.00 -15.45 -1.26
N ARG A 106 5.76 -15.29 -1.72
CA ARG A 106 5.19 -16.11 -2.81
C ARG A 106 5.95 -15.97 -4.12
N MET A 107 6.44 -14.76 -4.43
CA MET A 107 7.25 -14.51 -5.62
C MET A 107 8.71 -14.93 -5.48
N ASN A 108 9.14 -15.43 -4.31
CA ASN A 108 10.54 -15.69 -3.96
C ASN A 108 11.44 -14.49 -4.26
N ALA A 109 11.03 -13.31 -3.77
CA ALA A 109 11.69 -12.04 -3.99
C ALA A 109 12.23 -11.47 -2.65
N PRO A 110 13.34 -12.01 -2.10
CA PRO A 110 13.92 -11.50 -0.87
C PRO A 110 14.39 -10.06 -1.05
N ARG A 111 14.45 -9.31 0.06
CA ARG A 111 14.83 -7.90 0.09
C ARG A 111 13.98 -7.04 -0.87
N GLY A 112 12.68 -7.35 -0.96
CA GLY A 112 11.81 -6.77 -1.97
C GLY A 112 11.05 -5.52 -1.53
N LEU A 113 10.87 -5.28 -0.22
CA LEU A 113 10.22 -4.08 0.32
C LEU A 113 11.16 -3.32 1.25
N TYR A 114 11.42 -2.05 0.92
CA TYR A 114 12.06 -1.07 1.77
C TYR A 114 11.02 -0.04 2.21
N SER A 115 10.60 -0.10 3.47
CA SER A 115 9.52 0.71 4.03
C SER A 115 10.06 1.70 5.05
N LEU A 116 9.69 2.97 4.90
CA LEU A 116 10.15 4.09 5.71
C LEU A 116 9.03 4.60 6.61
N ASP A 117 9.37 4.91 7.86
CA ASP A 117 8.52 5.70 8.75
C ASP A 117 9.38 6.60 9.63
N MET A 118 8.91 7.80 9.92
CA MET A 118 9.63 8.71 10.81
C MET A 118 9.35 8.45 12.30
N SER A 119 8.35 7.62 12.60
CA SER A 119 7.97 7.28 13.97
C SER A 119 8.70 6.04 14.45
N ALA A 120 9.60 6.20 15.43
CA ALA A 120 10.27 5.08 16.09
C ALA A 120 9.28 4.06 16.67
N GLU A 121 8.13 4.52 17.19
CA GLU A 121 7.08 3.67 17.73
C GLU A 121 6.44 2.81 16.62
N MET A 122 6.06 3.41 15.49
CA MET A 122 5.49 2.67 14.36
C MET A 122 6.49 1.69 13.77
N CYS A 123 7.76 2.09 13.64
CA CYS A 123 8.82 1.20 13.21
C CYS A 123 8.98 -0.01 14.15
N ALA A 124 8.99 0.21 15.46
CA ALA A 124 9.12 -0.86 16.45
C ALA A 124 7.94 -1.85 16.39
N ILE A 125 6.71 -1.34 16.24
CA ILE A 125 5.51 -2.17 16.07
C ILE A 125 5.62 -2.98 14.77
N SER A 126 5.94 -2.33 13.66
CA SER A 126 6.06 -2.98 12.36
C SER A 126 7.15 -4.04 12.33
N HIS A 127 8.33 -3.75 12.88
CA HIS A 127 9.42 -4.75 13.02
C HIS A 127 8.95 -6.01 13.75
N ARG A 128 8.25 -5.85 14.86
CA ARG A 128 7.74 -6.99 15.63
C ARG A 128 6.79 -7.84 14.80
N TRP A 129 5.91 -7.21 14.03
CA TRP A 129 4.97 -7.93 13.17
C TRP A 129 5.64 -8.60 11.96
N ILE A 130 6.63 -7.95 11.35
CA ILE A 130 7.44 -8.54 10.28
C ILE A 130 8.19 -9.77 10.79
N ALA A 131 8.83 -9.69 11.96
CA ALA A 131 9.49 -10.84 12.60
C ALA A 131 8.49 -11.95 12.97
N ARG A 132 7.31 -11.58 13.55
CA ARG A 132 6.24 -12.53 13.87
C ARG A 132 5.73 -13.29 12.63
N ALA A 133 5.74 -12.63 11.48
CA ALA A 133 5.33 -13.20 10.20
C ALA A 133 6.45 -13.98 9.47
N GLY A 134 7.67 -13.97 10.00
CA GLY A 134 8.84 -14.57 9.34
C GLY A 134 9.15 -13.91 7.99
N LEU A 135 9.07 -12.57 7.95
CA LEU A 135 9.23 -11.78 6.73
C LEU A 135 10.53 -10.94 6.72
N ASP A 136 11.42 -11.15 7.67
CA ASP A 136 12.67 -10.38 7.81
C ASP A 136 13.57 -10.44 6.57
N ASP A 137 13.53 -11.56 5.85
CA ASP A 137 14.28 -11.70 4.60
C ASP A 137 13.69 -10.92 3.43
N PHE A 138 12.44 -10.48 3.53
CA PHE A 138 11.68 -9.86 2.44
C PHE A 138 11.44 -8.37 2.62
N VAL A 139 11.37 -7.91 3.88
CA VAL A 139 10.93 -6.57 4.26
C VAL A 139 11.94 -5.93 5.20
N ALA A 140 12.38 -4.72 4.87
CA ALA A 140 13.07 -3.83 5.81
C ALA A 140 12.13 -2.70 6.24
N ILE A 141 12.03 -2.48 7.55
CA ILE A 141 11.39 -1.29 8.13
C ILE A 141 12.50 -0.38 8.62
N VAL A 142 12.46 0.88 8.25
CA VAL A 142 13.56 1.82 8.54
C VAL A 142 12.99 3.11 9.12
N GLU A 143 13.50 3.48 10.29
CA GLU A 143 13.21 4.78 10.90
C GLU A 143 13.95 5.88 10.15
N LEU A 144 13.24 6.52 9.23
CA LEU A 144 13.78 7.61 8.42
C LEU A 144 12.64 8.47 7.87
N ASN A 145 12.86 9.76 7.79
CA ASN A 145 11.91 10.64 7.10
C ASN A 145 11.94 10.34 5.59
N SER A 146 10.78 10.16 4.99
CA SER A 146 10.62 9.87 3.56
C SER A 146 11.16 10.97 2.63
N THR A 147 11.34 12.19 3.15
CA THR A 147 11.94 13.32 2.43
C THR A 147 13.48 13.41 2.61
N ASP A 148 14.10 12.50 3.37
CA ASP A 148 15.56 12.46 3.53
C ASP A 148 16.20 11.82 2.27
N PRO A 149 17.10 12.54 1.56
CA PRO A 149 17.73 12.02 0.35
C PRO A 149 18.63 10.79 0.59
N ASN A 150 19.09 10.55 1.82
CA ASN A 150 19.84 9.34 2.15
C ASN A 150 18.97 8.08 1.96
N GLY A 151 17.66 8.19 2.07
CA GLY A 151 16.72 7.10 1.83
C GLY A 151 16.85 6.47 0.45
N LEU A 152 17.17 7.26 -0.58
CA LEU A 152 17.36 6.77 -1.95
C LEU A 152 18.49 5.76 -2.07
N GLN A 153 19.66 6.11 -1.52
CA GLN A 153 20.83 5.24 -1.57
C GLN A 153 20.58 3.96 -0.75
N LEU A 154 20.09 4.09 0.46
CA LEU A 154 19.81 2.97 1.35
C LEU A 154 18.78 2.01 0.74
N ALA A 155 17.70 2.54 0.15
CA ALA A 155 16.70 1.74 -0.55
C ALA A 155 17.31 0.99 -1.74
N ARG A 156 18.11 1.67 -2.57
CA ARG A 156 18.78 1.06 -3.73
C ARG A 156 19.74 -0.05 -3.33
N GLU A 157 20.51 0.14 -2.27
CA GLU A 157 21.44 -0.87 -1.75
C GLU A 157 20.68 -2.08 -1.18
N TYR A 158 19.62 -1.84 -0.41
CA TYR A 158 18.79 -2.93 0.11
C TYR A 158 18.11 -3.71 -0.99
N LEU A 159 17.44 -3.06 -1.93
CA LEU A 159 16.68 -3.68 -3.02
C LEU A 159 17.59 -4.29 -4.10
N GLY A 160 18.88 -4.00 -4.11
CA GLY A 160 19.82 -4.42 -5.15
C GLY A 160 19.57 -3.73 -6.51
N GLY A 161 18.94 -2.55 -6.51
CA GLY A 161 18.66 -1.78 -7.72
C GLY A 161 17.62 -0.69 -7.50
N ALA A 162 17.29 0.04 -8.57
CA ALA A 162 16.26 1.07 -8.54
C ALA A 162 14.87 0.46 -8.29
N PRO A 163 13.97 1.15 -7.57
CA PRO A 163 12.62 0.68 -7.32
C PRO A 163 11.79 0.57 -8.60
N GLU A 164 10.94 -0.44 -8.65
CA GLU A 164 9.94 -0.68 -9.72
C GLU A 164 8.58 -0.10 -9.36
N LEU A 165 8.30 -0.05 -8.06
CA LEU A 165 7.07 0.47 -7.49
C LEU A 165 7.41 1.32 -6.27
N ILE A 166 6.81 2.51 -6.17
CA ILE A 166 6.89 3.37 -5.00
C ILE A 166 5.46 3.62 -4.51
N ILE A 167 5.25 3.43 -3.23
CA ILE A 167 3.97 3.67 -2.56
C ILE A 167 4.14 4.90 -1.68
N VAL A 168 3.32 5.92 -1.88
CA VAL A 168 3.32 7.17 -1.10
C VAL A 168 2.05 7.19 -0.26
N ASP A 169 2.21 6.93 1.03
CA ASP A 169 1.14 6.88 2.04
C ASP A 169 1.71 7.35 3.39
N SER A 170 2.27 8.57 3.40
CA SER A 170 3.09 9.11 4.48
C SER A 170 2.34 10.14 5.34
N SER A 171 2.89 11.36 5.48
CA SER A 171 2.37 12.40 6.39
C SER A 171 1.10 13.09 5.92
N HIS A 172 0.63 12.87 4.69
CA HIS A 172 -0.49 13.54 4.02
C HIS A 172 -0.33 15.05 3.84
N GLU A 173 0.82 15.62 4.22
CA GLU A 173 1.08 17.05 4.09
C GLU A 173 1.48 17.42 2.65
N TYR A 174 0.91 18.53 2.15
CA TYR A 174 1.19 19.02 0.79
C TYR A 174 2.68 19.15 0.49
N ARG A 175 3.46 19.81 1.37
CA ARG A 175 4.89 20.04 1.11
C ARG A 175 5.72 18.78 1.20
N ALA A 176 5.42 17.91 2.15
CA ALA A 176 6.09 16.63 2.28
C ALA A 176 5.87 15.77 1.04
N THR A 177 4.61 15.60 0.62
CA THR A 177 4.26 14.83 -0.59
C THR A 177 4.92 15.39 -1.84
N LEU A 178 4.95 16.72 -2.02
CA LEU A 178 5.63 17.32 -3.17
C LEU A 178 7.14 17.02 -3.16
N THR A 179 7.78 17.14 -2.00
CA THR A 179 9.20 16.78 -1.83
C THR A 179 9.46 15.30 -2.08
N GLU A 180 8.58 14.42 -1.61
CA GLU A 180 8.66 12.98 -1.88
C GLU A 180 8.60 12.68 -3.39
N LEU A 181 7.66 13.30 -4.10
CA LEU A 181 7.54 13.11 -5.55
C LEU A 181 8.79 13.59 -6.29
N ASP A 182 9.29 14.78 -5.95
CA ASP A 182 10.51 15.34 -6.58
C ASP A 182 11.75 14.49 -6.27
N LEU A 183 11.82 13.90 -5.08
CA LEU A 183 12.94 13.07 -4.64
C LEU A 183 12.89 11.66 -5.24
N TRP A 184 11.71 11.00 -5.18
CA TRP A 184 11.60 9.58 -5.49
C TRP A 184 11.26 9.27 -6.95
N TYR A 185 10.59 10.16 -7.67
CA TYR A 185 10.29 9.94 -9.08
C TYR A 185 11.54 9.74 -9.96
N PRO A 186 12.62 10.54 -9.82
CA PRO A 186 13.87 10.29 -10.56
C PRO A 186 14.49 8.93 -10.27
N ALA A 187 14.35 8.42 -9.03
CA ALA A 187 14.91 7.14 -8.61
C ALA A 187 14.16 5.91 -9.14
N LEU A 188 12.90 6.08 -9.56
CA LEU A 188 12.07 5.02 -10.13
C LEU A 188 12.66 4.54 -11.46
N ILE A 189 12.60 3.23 -11.76
CA ILE A 189 13.01 2.73 -13.09
C ILE A 189 12.13 3.31 -14.20
N ALA A 190 12.65 3.31 -15.42
CA ALA A 190 11.82 3.53 -16.60
C ALA A 190 10.76 2.41 -16.70
N GLY A 191 9.50 2.77 -16.98
CA GLY A 191 8.36 1.85 -16.93
C GLY A 191 7.84 1.56 -15.52
N GLY A 192 8.42 2.17 -14.47
CA GLY A 192 7.96 1.99 -13.08
C GLY A 192 6.72 2.81 -12.73
N LEU A 193 6.15 2.54 -11.56
CA LEU A 193 4.92 3.15 -11.10
C LEU A 193 5.08 3.75 -9.70
N ILE A 194 4.55 4.97 -9.50
CA ILE A 194 4.26 5.51 -8.17
C ILE A 194 2.75 5.40 -7.92
N VAL A 195 2.39 4.90 -6.75
CA VAL A 195 1.02 4.83 -6.25
C VAL A 195 0.90 5.76 -5.06
N LEU A 196 -0.02 6.73 -5.13
CA LEU A 196 -0.30 7.66 -4.02
C LEU A 196 -1.68 7.35 -3.43
N HIS A 197 -1.76 7.29 -2.11
CA HIS A 197 -3.02 7.32 -1.39
C HIS A 197 -3.45 8.79 -1.13
N ASP A 198 -4.67 8.98 -0.65
CA ASP A 198 -5.19 10.27 -0.17
C ASP A 198 -5.23 11.42 -1.18
N VAL A 199 -5.37 11.09 -2.48
CA VAL A 199 -5.42 12.09 -3.56
C VAL A 199 -6.80 12.72 -3.77
N SER A 200 -7.77 12.47 -2.89
CA SER A 200 -9.11 13.05 -3.01
C SER A 200 -9.23 14.41 -2.31
N ARG A 201 -10.31 15.13 -2.64
CA ARG A 201 -10.68 16.35 -1.91
C ARG A 201 -11.06 16.07 -0.47
N PHE A 202 -11.66 14.91 -0.20
CA PHE A 202 -11.97 14.45 1.15
C PHE A 202 -10.70 14.28 1.97
N ALA A 203 -9.69 13.59 1.44
CA ALA A 203 -8.43 13.34 2.13
C ALA A 203 -7.55 14.59 2.28
N ALA A 204 -7.81 15.66 1.52
CA ALA A 204 -7.09 16.93 1.70
C ALA A 204 -7.24 17.50 3.11
N ASP A 205 -8.27 17.12 3.84
CA ASP A 205 -8.48 17.52 5.24
C ASP A 205 -7.55 16.82 6.23
N PHE A 206 -6.87 15.73 5.82
CA PHE A 206 -5.88 15.02 6.64
C PHE A 206 -4.57 15.81 6.77
N ASP A 207 -4.32 16.75 5.86
CA ASP A 207 -3.18 17.67 5.98
C ASP A 207 -3.34 18.58 7.19
N VAL A 208 -2.55 18.32 8.23
CA VAL A 208 -2.56 19.10 9.47
C VAL A 208 -2.16 20.55 9.24
N THR A 209 -1.40 20.84 8.20
CA THR A 209 -0.96 22.19 7.82
C THR A 209 -2.04 22.97 7.08
N LYS A 210 -3.12 22.29 6.65
CA LYS A 210 -4.22 22.85 5.85
C LYS A 210 -3.75 23.47 4.51
N ALA A 211 -2.63 23.00 4.00
CA ALA A 211 -2.08 23.48 2.74
C ALA A 211 -2.67 22.76 1.49
N GLY A 212 -3.57 21.78 1.69
CA GLY A 212 -4.28 21.10 0.62
C GLY A 212 -3.84 19.67 0.34
N GLY A 213 -2.94 19.15 1.14
CA GLY A 213 -2.60 17.73 1.24
C GLY A 213 -2.02 17.10 -0.02
N VAL A 214 -2.08 15.79 -0.04
CA VAL A 214 -1.64 14.95 -1.17
C VAL A 214 -2.34 15.35 -2.47
N ARG A 215 -3.62 15.70 -2.41
CA ARG A 215 -4.37 16.16 -3.58
C ARG A 215 -3.70 17.32 -4.28
N ARG A 216 -3.38 18.38 -3.52
CA ARG A 216 -2.74 19.57 -4.10
C ARG A 216 -1.35 19.25 -4.62
N ALA A 217 -0.56 18.46 -3.88
CA ALA A 217 0.78 18.06 -4.30
C ALA A 217 0.73 17.30 -5.63
N PHE A 218 -0.15 16.31 -5.75
CA PHE A 218 -0.34 15.54 -6.97
C PHE A 218 -0.79 16.42 -8.16
N ASP A 219 -1.76 17.33 -7.95
CA ASP A 219 -2.24 18.22 -9.00
C ASP A 219 -1.18 19.24 -9.45
N GLU A 220 -0.33 19.71 -8.54
CA GLU A 220 0.76 20.65 -8.86
C GLU A 220 1.89 19.93 -9.58
N TRP A 221 2.30 18.77 -9.06
CA TRP A 221 3.36 17.97 -9.64
C TRP A 221 3.05 17.53 -11.07
N ARG A 222 1.85 16.98 -11.33
CA ARG A 222 1.46 16.55 -12.68
C ARG A 222 1.33 17.71 -13.69
N ARG A 223 1.02 18.93 -13.22
CA ARG A 223 1.01 20.12 -14.07
C ARG A 223 2.43 20.57 -14.45
N ALA A 224 3.39 20.34 -13.55
CA ALA A 224 4.79 20.62 -13.82
C ALA A 224 5.46 19.57 -14.72
N HIS A 225 4.85 18.37 -14.82
CA HIS A 225 5.36 17.24 -15.61
C HIS A 225 4.30 16.75 -16.63
N PRO A 226 3.91 17.58 -17.62
CA PRO A 226 2.83 17.24 -18.55
C PRO A 226 3.18 16.06 -19.48
N GLU A 227 4.45 15.70 -19.59
CA GLU A 227 4.96 14.55 -20.35
C GLU A 227 4.77 13.22 -19.61
N VAL A 228 4.44 13.26 -18.32
CA VAL A 228 4.29 12.06 -17.49
C VAL A 228 2.84 11.61 -17.47
N GLU A 229 2.62 10.31 -17.68
CA GLU A 229 1.29 9.72 -17.61
C GLU A 229 0.82 9.65 -16.15
N THR A 230 -0.30 10.28 -15.86
CA THR A 230 -0.90 10.28 -14.53
C THR A 230 -2.37 9.91 -14.57
N PHE A 231 -2.85 9.25 -13.53
CA PHE A 231 -4.25 8.87 -13.39
C PHE A 231 -4.72 9.10 -11.95
N CYS A 232 -6.00 9.40 -11.77
CA CYS A 232 -6.58 9.63 -10.44
C CYS A 232 -7.98 9.02 -10.35
N LEU A 233 -8.16 8.13 -9.38
CA LEU A 233 -9.46 7.57 -9.00
C LEU A 233 -10.01 8.34 -7.80
N ASN A 234 -11.31 8.66 -7.83
CA ASN A 234 -12.04 9.33 -6.77
C ASN A 234 -11.44 10.68 -6.30
N GLY A 235 -10.59 11.31 -7.12
CA GLY A 235 -9.96 12.59 -6.75
C GLY A 235 -10.95 13.71 -6.40
N GLU A 236 -12.17 13.67 -6.94
CA GLU A 236 -13.23 14.64 -6.66
C GLU A 236 -14.13 14.24 -5.48
N SER A 237 -13.86 13.11 -4.81
CA SER A 237 -14.60 12.71 -3.62
C SER A 237 -14.50 13.76 -2.52
N GLN A 238 -15.63 14.11 -1.94
CA GLN A 238 -15.74 15.10 -0.86
C GLN A 238 -16.19 14.48 0.47
N THR A 239 -16.64 13.22 0.44
CA THR A 239 -17.18 12.52 1.61
C THR A 239 -16.81 11.02 1.58
N MET A 240 -16.87 10.38 2.74
CA MET A 240 -16.77 8.91 2.84
C MET A 240 -17.98 8.19 2.24
N ASP A 241 -19.13 8.87 2.14
CA ASP A 241 -20.37 8.32 1.58
C ASP A 241 -20.36 8.45 0.06
N LEU A 242 -19.66 7.54 -0.59
CA LEU A 242 -19.65 7.48 -2.05
C LEU A 242 -20.85 6.65 -2.55
N PRO A 243 -21.83 7.25 -3.26
CA PRO A 243 -22.92 6.50 -3.82
C PRO A 243 -22.41 5.61 -4.97
N ARG A 244 -22.25 4.32 -4.71
CA ARG A 244 -21.92 3.28 -5.70
C ARG A 244 -20.65 3.50 -6.53
N PRO A 245 -19.50 3.97 -6.00
CA PRO A 245 -18.29 4.06 -6.77
C PRO A 245 -17.80 2.64 -7.09
N LEU A 246 -17.13 2.50 -8.23
CA LEU A 246 -16.45 1.24 -8.57
C LEU A 246 -15.24 1.02 -7.66
N TYR A 247 -14.39 2.05 -7.50
CA TYR A 247 -13.29 2.06 -6.54
C TYR A 247 -13.82 2.49 -5.17
N LYS A 248 -13.82 1.58 -4.19
CA LYS A 248 -14.50 1.72 -2.90
C LYS A 248 -13.71 2.46 -1.84
N ASP A 249 -12.86 3.39 -2.24
CA ASP A 249 -12.06 4.21 -1.35
C ASP A 249 -12.29 5.69 -1.61
N ALA A 250 -12.83 6.38 -0.61
CA ALA A 250 -13.10 7.81 -0.67
C ALA A 250 -11.83 8.66 -0.64
N CYS A 251 -10.73 8.12 -0.10
CA CYS A 251 -9.44 8.83 -0.04
C CYS A 251 -8.80 8.98 -1.41
N GLY A 252 -9.19 8.12 -2.36
CA GLY A 252 -8.72 8.18 -3.74
C GLY A 252 -7.35 7.52 -3.95
N LEU A 253 -7.06 7.25 -5.21
CA LEU A 253 -5.80 6.65 -5.65
C LEU A 253 -5.21 7.46 -6.80
N GLY A 254 -3.96 7.90 -6.64
CA GLY A 254 -3.16 8.54 -7.69
C GLY A 254 -2.14 7.57 -8.26
N LEU A 255 -1.94 7.61 -9.56
CA LEU A 255 -0.94 6.83 -10.27
C LEU A 255 -0.06 7.76 -11.09
N ILE A 256 1.26 7.54 -11.04
CA ILE A 256 2.25 8.22 -11.87
C ILE A 256 3.10 7.15 -12.53
N HIS A 257 3.00 7.03 -13.85
CA HIS A 257 3.78 6.08 -14.64
C HIS A 257 5.00 6.77 -15.24
N LYS A 258 6.20 6.28 -14.94
CA LYS A 258 7.43 6.76 -15.56
C LYS A 258 7.57 6.14 -16.94
N PRO A 259 7.61 6.94 -18.03
CA PRO A 259 7.72 6.39 -19.37
C PRO A 259 8.93 5.46 -19.53
N GLY A 260 8.77 4.40 -20.33
CA GLY A 260 9.87 3.56 -20.78
C GLY A 260 10.81 4.35 -21.69
N ILE A 261 12.09 4.00 -21.72
CA ILE A 261 13.00 4.54 -22.73
C ILE A 261 12.63 3.93 -24.09
N PRO A 262 12.34 4.72 -25.15
CA PRO A 262 12.08 4.15 -26.47
C PRO A 262 13.27 3.30 -26.93
N ALA A 263 12.99 2.13 -27.50
CA ALA A 263 14.04 1.27 -28.06
C ALA A 263 14.76 2.06 -29.16
N GLY A 264 16.03 2.39 -28.95
CA GLY A 264 16.87 3.10 -29.94
C GLY A 264 17.31 4.52 -29.57
N SER A 265 17.12 4.94 -28.31
CA SER A 265 17.59 6.25 -27.79
C SER A 265 18.91 6.15 -26.98
N GLU A 266 19.74 5.10 -27.19
CA GLU A 266 21.11 5.02 -26.69
C GLU A 266 22.10 5.55 -27.71
#